data_847c61a9d790402bc3454bc38f55b7b7
#
_entry.id   847c61a9d790402bc3454bc38f55b7b7
#
_cell.length_a   1.000
_cell.length_b   1.000
_cell.length_c   1.000
_cell.angle_alpha   90.00
_cell.angle_beta   90.00
_cell.angle_gamma   90.00
#
_symmetry.space_group_name_H-M   'P 1'
#
loop_
_entity.id
_entity.type
_entity.pdbx_description
1 polymer ?
#
loop_
_entity_poly.entity_id
_entity_poly.type
_entity_poly.pdbx_seq_one_letter_code
_entity_poly.pdbx_strand_id
1 'polypeptide(L)'
;MKKIQLHWQVLGAMVLGVIFALIFKEKSIIVAPLGTIFMRLLKMIIVPLVFFSISSGVASLSDSRTLGRIGLKTFGYYFLSSILAILIGLTLTNIIQPGVGLNLPSQSSSFDPESLSKPNSLGEIIIRMIPTNPLSAAVNGDMLALIFWSIVFGFSVTRIRGKHQEFLNNFLNAGFSAMMKLTQGIIRLLPIGVFGLITKAVSSTGFELFKAVGQYMLTIVFGLSIHWLIILPLLFYLFSRVNPILHYRAMASAFATAFSTSSSGATLPVTMDCIENKVGVSNKTSSFVLPLGATINMDGTALYECAGVLFISQVILPEPLTLGGQALVVITAFLASVGAAAIPSAGLVMIFIVLDAVGLGDHPGAAMIVGTMLAVDRPLDMFRTMVNITSDSIGASIIAKSEGETNLYKG
;
A
#
# COMPACT_ATOMS: atom_id res chain seq x y z
N MET A 1 23.15 13.64 21.56
CA MET A 1 21.89 13.04 22.00
C MET A 1 21.37 12.13 20.86
N LYS A 2 21.13 10.83 21.11
CA LYS A 2 20.52 9.94 20.11
C LYS A 2 19.12 10.44 19.81
N LYS A 3 18.80 10.76 18.54
CA LYS A 3 17.44 11.15 18.14
C LYS A 3 16.50 9.99 18.42
N ILE A 4 15.42 10.24 19.16
CA ILE A 4 14.35 9.25 19.39
C ILE A 4 13.79 8.84 18.02
N GLN A 5 13.69 7.55 17.77
CA GLN A 5 13.17 7.03 16.50
C GLN A 5 11.69 7.40 16.34
N LEU A 6 11.24 7.60 15.09
CA LEU A 6 9.90 8.12 14.79
C LEU A 6 8.78 7.29 15.43
N HIS A 7 8.90 5.96 15.46
CA HIS A 7 7.88 5.09 16.04
C HIS A 7 7.69 5.31 17.55
N TRP A 8 8.77 5.58 18.31
CA TRP A 8 8.66 5.94 19.72
C TRP A 8 8.00 7.31 19.93
N GLN A 9 8.24 8.26 19.00
CA GLN A 9 7.59 9.56 19.03
C GLN A 9 6.07 9.41 18.75
N VAL A 10 5.69 8.56 17.80
CA VAL A 10 4.28 8.27 17.48
C VAL A 10 3.59 7.61 18.66
N LEU A 11 4.23 6.59 19.27
CA LEU A 11 3.69 5.88 20.43
C LEU A 11 3.50 6.83 21.63
N GLY A 12 4.49 7.69 21.89
CA GLY A 12 4.38 8.75 22.89
C GLY A 12 3.26 9.75 22.60
N ALA A 13 3.11 10.16 21.35
CA ALA A 13 2.04 11.06 20.91
C ALA A 13 0.65 10.44 21.09
N MET A 14 0.51 9.13 20.83
CA MET A 14 -0.74 8.39 21.09
C MET A 14 -1.11 8.39 22.57
N VAL A 15 -0.17 7.99 23.42
CA VAL A 15 -0.39 7.96 24.90
C VAL A 15 -0.75 9.35 25.39
N LEU A 16 -0.01 10.38 24.96
CA LEU A 16 -0.31 11.77 25.32
C LEU A 16 -1.68 12.22 24.79
N GLY A 17 -2.07 11.82 23.58
CA GLY A 17 -3.37 12.13 23.00
C GLY A 17 -4.53 11.51 23.79
N VAL A 18 -4.40 10.25 24.22
CA VAL A 18 -5.35 9.57 25.10
C VAL A 18 -5.46 10.30 26.44
N ILE A 19 -4.34 10.54 27.11
CA ILE A 19 -4.31 11.24 28.42
C ILE A 19 -4.94 12.62 28.30
N PHE A 20 -4.57 13.38 27.26
CA PHE A 20 -5.11 14.72 27.02
C PHE A 20 -6.62 14.69 26.81
N ALA A 21 -7.14 13.74 26.03
CA ALA A 21 -8.56 13.57 25.82
C ALA A 21 -9.32 13.25 27.14
N LEU A 22 -8.78 12.36 27.97
CA LEU A 22 -9.40 11.97 29.26
C LEU A 22 -9.41 13.12 30.26
N ILE A 23 -8.34 13.93 30.32
CA ILE A 23 -8.25 15.05 31.27
C ILE A 23 -9.14 16.21 30.83
N PHE A 24 -9.05 16.62 29.56
CA PHE A 24 -9.73 17.85 29.08
C PHE A 24 -11.11 17.59 28.48
N LYS A 25 -11.48 16.30 28.27
CA LYS A 25 -12.79 15.89 27.74
C LYS A 25 -13.19 16.72 26.50
N GLU A 26 -14.35 17.33 26.47
CA GLU A 26 -14.82 18.13 25.33
C GLU A 26 -13.88 19.29 24.93
N LYS A 27 -13.16 19.88 25.90
CA LYS A 27 -12.18 20.94 25.60
C LYS A 27 -10.95 20.44 24.85
N SER A 28 -10.71 19.14 24.85
CA SER A 28 -9.58 18.54 24.14
C SER A 28 -9.67 18.70 22.62
N ILE A 29 -10.86 19.00 22.09
CA ILE A 29 -11.10 19.20 20.65
C ILE A 29 -10.29 20.39 20.07
N ILE A 30 -9.77 21.28 20.92
CA ILE A 30 -8.92 22.41 20.50
C ILE A 30 -7.67 21.96 19.73
N VAL A 31 -7.17 20.75 19.95
CA VAL A 31 -6.00 20.20 19.25
C VAL A 31 -6.38 19.39 18.00
N ALA A 32 -7.67 19.17 17.74
CA ALA A 32 -8.14 18.45 16.55
C ALA A 32 -7.64 19.06 15.20
N PRO A 33 -7.46 20.39 15.07
CA PRO A 33 -6.88 20.97 13.86
C PRO A 33 -5.50 20.45 13.49
N LEU A 34 -4.67 20.03 14.45
CA LEU A 34 -3.35 19.42 14.20
C LEU A 34 -3.49 18.14 13.37
N GLY A 35 -4.45 17.29 13.74
CA GLY A 35 -4.78 16.09 12.98
C GLY A 35 -5.34 16.42 11.59
N THR A 36 -6.23 17.39 11.50
CA THR A 36 -6.82 17.82 10.23
C THR A 36 -5.78 18.36 9.26
N ILE A 37 -4.84 19.18 9.75
CA ILE A 37 -3.71 19.71 8.93
C ILE A 37 -2.85 18.56 8.42
N PHE A 38 -2.48 17.62 9.30
CA PHE A 38 -1.70 16.46 8.92
C PHE A 38 -2.38 15.63 7.82
N MET A 39 -3.69 15.37 7.96
CA MET A 39 -4.46 14.63 6.96
C MET A 39 -4.55 15.38 5.62
N ARG A 40 -4.70 16.71 5.64
CA ARG A 40 -4.68 17.54 4.42
C ARG A 40 -3.31 17.50 3.73
N LEU A 41 -2.22 17.53 4.50
CA LEU A 41 -0.87 17.40 3.95
C LEU A 41 -0.65 16.04 3.28
N LEU A 42 -1.19 14.95 3.86
CA LEU A 42 -1.15 13.63 3.22
C LEU A 42 -1.96 13.62 1.93
N LYS A 43 -3.21 14.09 1.95
CA LYS A 43 -4.07 14.13 0.75
C LYS A 43 -3.43 14.98 -0.38
N MET A 44 -2.79 16.09 -0.05
CA MET A 44 -2.16 17.01 -1.01
C MET A 44 -1.13 16.32 -1.92
N ILE A 45 -0.40 15.33 -1.41
CA ILE A 45 0.66 14.67 -2.18
C ILE A 45 0.15 13.50 -3.03
N ILE A 46 -1.08 13.02 -2.83
CA ILE A 46 -1.58 11.79 -3.46
C ILE A 46 -1.50 11.88 -4.99
N VAL A 47 -2.14 12.87 -5.58
CA VAL A 47 -2.23 13.02 -7.04
C VAL A 47 -0.85 13.09 -7.71
N PRO A 48 0.06 14.01 -7.33
CA PRO A 48 1.37 14.08 -7.96
C PRO A 48 2.25 12.86 -7.65
N LEU A 49 2.15 12.29 -6.45
CA LEU A 49 2.92 11.10 -6.07
C LEU A 49 2.51 9.92 -6.94
N VAL A 50 1.22 9.65 -7.09
CA VAL A 50 0.67 8.55 -7.91
C VAL A 50 1.12 8.71 -9.36
N PHE A 51 0.97 9.91 -9.93
CA PHE A 51 1.37 10.17 -11.31
C PHE A 51 2.87 9.88 -11.53
N PHE A 52 3.74 10.50 -10.74
CA PHE A 52 5.18 10.33 -10.92
C PHE A 52 5.66 8.91 -10.59
N SER A 53 5.11 8.29 -9.54
CA SER A 53 5.50 6.93 -9.13
C SER A 53 5.16 5.90 -10.21
N ILE A 54 3.90 5.86 -10.63
CA ILE A 54 3.44 4.89 -11.61
C ILE A 54 4.07 5.14 -12.98
N SER A 55 4.08 6.41 -13.45
CA SER A 55 4.66 6.74 -14.75
C SER A 55 6.15 6.44 -14.82
N SER A 56 6.93 6.74 -13.76
CA SER A 56 8.37 6.43 -13.73
C SER A 56 8.60 4.92 -13.65
N GLY A 57 7.80 4.20 -12.83
CA GLY A 57 7.87 2.75 -12.72
C GLY A 57 7.64 2.05 -14.07
N VAL A 58 6.57 2.43 -14.78
CA VAL A 58 6.26 1.86 -16.10
C VAL A 58 7.28 2.30 -17.16
N ALA A 59 7.72 3.56 -17.16
CA ALA A 59 8.69 4.07 -18.12
C ALA A 59 10.08 3.42 -17.99
N SER A 60 10.42 2.91 -16.80
CA SER A 60 11.68 2.19 -16.57
C SER A 60 11.77 0.81 -17.25
N LEU A 61 10.66 0.31 -17.80
CA LEU A 61 10.56 -1.02 -18.43
C LEU A 61 11.11 -1.09 -19.86
N SER A 62 11.87 -0.12 -20.31
CA SER A 62 12.40 -0.08 -21.67
C SER A 62 13.67 -0.92 -21.85
N ASP A 63 13.67 -1.71 -22.94
CA ASP A 63 14.75 -2.28 -23.76
C ASP A 63 15.36 -3.65 -23.40
N SER A 64 14.98 -4.56 -24.14
CA SER A 64 15.57 -5.65 -24.95
C SER A 64 14.58 -6.82 -25.04
N ARG A 65 14.60 -7.63 -26.09
CA ARG A 65 13.70 -8.79 -26.23
C ARG A 65 13.80 -9.77 -25.05
N THR A 66 14.97 -9.90 -24.45
CA THR A 66 15.19 -10.78 -23.29
C THR A 66 14.59 -10.15 -22.01
N LEU A 67 14.79 -8.84 -21.80
CA LEU A 67 14.15 -8.10 -20.71
C LEU A 67 12.63 -8.07 -20.86
N GLY A 68 12.11 -8.00 -22.09
CA GLY A 68 10.66 -8.08 -22.35
C GLY A 68 10.07 -9.42 -21.92
N ARG A 69 10.76 -10.56 -22.13
CA ARG A 69 10.30 -11.88 -21.68
C ARG A 69 10.37 -12.04 -20.17
N ILE A 70 11.47 -11.65 -19.53
CA ILE A 70 11.62 -11.62 -18.08
C ILE A 70 10.58 -10.70 -17.49
N GLY A 71 10.38 -9.50 -18.06
CA GLY A 71 9.40 -8.53 -17.62
C GLY A 71 7.97 -9.08 -17.63
N LEU A 72 7.55 -9.71 -18.74
CA LEU A 72 6.20 -10.28 -18.83
C LEU A 72 5.97 -11.38 -17.78
N LYS A 73 6.95 -12.24 -17.54
CA LYS A 73 6.89 -13.27 -16.49
C LYS A 73 6.83 -12.65 -15.09
N THR A 74 7.62 -11.59 -14.87
CA THR A 74 7.65 -10.85 -13.61
C THR A 74 6.29 -10.22 -13.31
N PHE A 75 5.73 -9.51 -14.28
CA PHE A 75 4.40 -8.91 -14.13
C PHE A 75 3.30 -9.96 -13.93
N GLY A 76 3.36 -11.07 -14.66
CA GLY A 76 2.40 -12.16 -14.48
C GLY A 76 2.43 -12.75 -13.06
N TYR A 77 3.64 -12.94 -12.51
CA TYR A 77 3.79 -13.41 -11.14
C TYR A 77 3.31 -12.36 -10.13
N TYR A 78 3.72 -11.10 -10.26
CA TYR A 78 3.32 -10.01 -9.36
C TYR A 78 1.80 -9.79 -9.36
N PHE A 79 1.18 -9.82 -10.54
CA PHE A 79 -0.26 -9.77 -10.65
C PHE A 79 -0.94 -10.91 -9.89
N LEU A 80 -0.46 -12.15 -10.09
CA LEU A 80 -1.03 -13.33 -9.43
C LEU A 80 -0.88 -13.26 -7.91
N SER A 81 0.31 -12.94 -7.40
CA SER A 81 0.57 -12.90 -5.95
C SER A 81 -0.21 -11.78 -5.26
N SER A 82 -0.25 -10.59 -5.86
CA SER A 82 -0.99 -9.45 -5.31
C SER A 82 -2.50 -9.69 -5.30
N ILE A 83 -3.07 -10.25 -6.37
CA ILE A 83 -4.51 -10.59 -6.38
C ILE A 83 -4.84 -11.61 -5.30
N LEU A 84 -4.01 -12.64 -5.10
CA LEU A 84 -4.23 -13.62 -4.03
C LEU A 84 -4.15 -12.96 -2.64
N ALA A 85 -3.22 -12.04 -2.42
CA ALA A 85 -3.12 -11.27 -1.18
C ALA A 85 -4.37 -10.42 -0.94
N ILE A 86 -4.84 -9.69 -1.96
CA ILE A 86 -6.04 -8.86 -1.87
C ILE A 86 -7.28 -9.71 -1.55
N LEU A 87 -7.44 -10.86 -2.21
CA LEU A 87 -8.57 -11.77 -1.97
C LEU A 87 -8.57 -12.34 -0.55
N ILE A 88 -7.40 -12.58 0.06
CA ILE A 88 -7.30 -12.95 1.47
C ILE A 88 -7.79 -11.79 2.34
N GLY A 89 -7.33 -10.57 2.10
CA GLY A 89 -7.78 -9.38 2.84
C GLY A 89 -9.29 -9.17 2.73
N LEU A 90 -9.82 -9.26 1.50
CA LEU A 90 -11.26 -9.18 1.22
C LEU A 90 -12.05 -10.23 2.00
N THR A 91 -11.64 -11.49 1.88
CA THR A 91 -12.36 -12.62 2.47
C THR A 91 -12.35 -12.55 3.99
N LEU A 92 -11.18 -12.32 4.59
CA LEU A 92 -11.07 -12.25 6.04
C LEU A 92 -11.82 -11.05 6.63
N THR A 93 -11.79 -9.90 5.99
CA THR A 93 -12.54 -8.73 6.49
C THR A 93 -14.04 -8.93 6.40
N ASN A 94 -14.53 -9.61 5.37
CA ASN A 94 -15.95 -9.95 5.24
C ASN A 94 -16.40 -11.06 6.24
N ILE A 95 -15.50 -11.98 6.63
CA ILE A 95 -15.82 -13.03 7.60
C ILE A 95 -15.75 -12.50 9.03
N ILE A 96 -14.67 -11.80 9.39
CA ILE A 96 -14.41 -11.32 10.75
C ILE A 96 -15.25 -10.09 11.09
N GLN A 97 -15.54 -9.26 10.09
CA GLN A 97 -16.35 -8.03 10.19
C GLN A 97 -15.89 -7.09 11.33
N PRO A 98 -14.61 -6.67 11.35
CA PRO A 98 -14.04 -5.95 12.48
C PRO A 98 -14.66 -4.56 12.71
N GLY A 99 -15.36 -4.00 11.74
CA GLY A 99 -16.00 -2.67 11.81
C GLY A 99 -17.51 -2.70 12.12
N VAL A 100 -18.13 -3.88 12.05
CA VAL A 100 -19.59 -3.99 12.23
C VAL A 100 -19.99 -3.78 13.70
N GLY A 101 -21.07 -3.03 13.91
CA GLY A 101 -21.63 -2.76 15.25
C GLY A 101 -21.01 -1.56 15.97
N LEU A 102 -20.11 -0.82 15.34
CA LEU A 102 -19.66 0.47 15.85
C LEU A 102 -20.63 1.57 15.46
N ASN A 103 -21.21 2.19 16.49
CA ASN A 103 -21.99 3.41 16.32
C ASN A 103 -21.07 4.62 16.50
N LEU A 104 -20.54 5.16 15.40
CA LEU A 104 -19.94 6.49 15.48
C LEU A 104 -21.02 7.50 15.83
N PRO A 105 -20.76 8.44 16.77
CA PRO A 105 -21.70 9.53 17.02
C PRO A 105 -22.05 10.15 15.67
N SER A 106 -23.35 10.21 15.38
CA SER A 106 -23.85 10.79 14.14
C SER A 106 -23.41 12.26 14.08
N GLN A 107 -22.23 12.50 13.49
CA GLN A 107 -21.97 13.79 12.91
C GLN A 107 -22.95 13.85 11.75
N SER A 108 -24.04 14.57 11.96
CA SER A 108 -25.03 14.92 10.96
C SER A 108 -24.37 15.77 9.87
N SER A 109 -23.47 15.17 9.15
CA SER A 109 -22.90 15.70 7.93
C SER A 109 -23.77 15.19 6.80
N SER A 110 -24.05 16.04 5.89
CA SER A 110 -24.70 15.86 4.61
C SER A 110 -23.97 14.84 3.69
N PHE A 111 -23.61 13.68 4.26
CA PHE A 111 -23.10 12.58 3.44
C PHE A 111 -24.29 11.99 2.68
N ASP A 112 -24.26 12.16 1.38
CA ASP A 112 -25.25 11.58 0.50
C ASP A 112 -24.82 10.15 0.15
N PRO A 113 -25.59 9.11 0.59
CA PRO A 113 -25.29 7.72 0.20
C PRO A 113 -25.36 7.48 -1.31
N GLU A 114 -25.99 8.37 -2.10
CA GLU A 114 -26.00 8.32 -3.55
C GLU A 114 -24.64 8.71 -4.16
N SER A 115 -23.80 9.42 -3.40
CA SER A 115 -22.41 9.72 -3.82
C SER A 115 -21.51 8.50 -3.86
N LEU A 116 -21.93 7.36 -3.25
CA LEU A 116 -21.19 6.11 -3.32
C LEU A 116 -21.08 5.63 -4.76
N SER A 117 -19.87 5.35 -5.19
CA SER A 117 -19.63 4.68 -6.47
C SER A 117 -20.16 3.25 -6.39
N LYS A 118 -21.35 3.04 -6.96
CA LYS A 118 -22.00 1.72 -7.06
C LYS A 118 -21.97 1.25 -8.52
N PRO A 119 -20.81 0.75 -9.02
CA PRO A 119 -20.77 0.24 -10.38
C PRO A 119 -21.69 -1.00 -10.47
N ASN A 120 -22.60 -0.97 -11.45
CA ASN A 120 -23.55 -2.07 -11.68
C ASN A 120 -22.90 -3.24 -12.45
N SER A 121 -21.73 -3.00 -13.06
CA SER A 121 -21.01 -4.01 -13.84
C SER A 121 -19.51 -3.74 -13.91
N LEU A 122 -18.73 -4.80 -14.18
CA LEU A 122 -17.29 -4.66 -14.48
C LEU A 122 -17.04 -3.76 -15.71
N GLY A 123 -17.98 -3.74 -16.67
CA GLY A 123 -17.89 -2.86 -17.83
C GLY A 123 -17.90 -1.37 -17.46
N GLU A 124 -18.72 -0.96 -16.49
CA GLU A 124 -18.72 0.42 -15.99
C GLU A 124 -17.40 0.79 -15.32
N ILE A 125 -16.79 -0.13 -14.57
CA ILE A 125 -15.47 0.09 -13.96
C ILE A 125 -14.42 0.35 -15.04
N ILE A 126 -14.41 -0.47 -16.11
CA ILE A 126 -13.46 -0.32 -17.22
C ILE A 126 -13.69 1.02 -17.95
N ILE A 127 -14.93 1.40 -18.20
CA ILE A 127 -15.25 2.69 -18.84
C ILE A 127 -14.79 3.85 -17.97
N ARG A 128 -15.04 3.79 -16.66
CA ARG A 128 -14.63 4.81 -15.70
C ARG A 128 -13.11 4.95 -15.57
N MET A 129 -12.36 3.86 -15.79
CA MET A 129 -10.89 3.91 -15.81
C MET A 129 -10.34 4.83 -16.89
N ILE A 130 -11.06 5.01 -18.01
CA ILE A 130 -10.57 5.78 -19.16
C ILE A 130 -11.10 7.21 -19.06
N PRO A 131 -10.27 8.18 -18.59
CA PRO A 131 -10.73 9.56 -18.48
C PRO A 131 -10.86 10.25 -19.84
N THR A 132 -11.92 11.02 -20.00
CA THR A 132 -12.06 11.92 -21.15
C THR A 132 -11.06 13.10 -21.06
N ASN A 133 -10.68 13.48 -19.84
CA ASN A 133 -9.67 14.50 -19.58
C ASN A 133 -8.85 14.11 -18.34
N PRO A 134 -7.56 13.74 -18.52
CA PRO A 134 -6.69 13.33 -17.41
C PRO A 134 -6.48 14.41 -16.35
N LEU A 135 -6.43 15.69 -16.74
CA LEU A 135 -6.27 16.80 -15.80
C LEU A 135 -7.53 16.98 -14.95
N SER A 136 -8.70 16.83 -15.55
CA SER A 136 -9.97 16.86 -14.80
C SER A 136 -10.05 15.71 -13.82
N ALA A 137 -9.63 14.50 -14.20
CA ALA A 137 -9.57 13.35 -13.30
C ALA A 137 -8.65 13.63 -12.10
N ALA A 138 -7.48 14.24 -12.35
CA ALA A 138 -6.53 14.62 -11.30
C ALA A 138 -7.12 15.68 -10.34
N VAL A 139 -7.79 16.72 -10.87
CA VAL A 139 -8.40 17.79 -10.07
C VAL A 139 -9.57 17.28 -9.24
N ASN A 140 -10.39 16.40 -9.82
CA ASN A 140 -11.56 15.83 -9.14
C ASN A 140 -11.23 14.66 -8.21
N GLY A 141 -9.95 14.25 -8.13
CA GLY A 141 -9.53 13.12 -7.29
C GLY A 141 -9.99 11.76 -7.82
N ASP A 142 -10.28 11.62 -9.13
CA ASP A 142 -10.61 10.32 -9.71
C ASP A 142 -9.34 9.47 -9.87
N MET A 143 -9.01 8.77 -8.79
CA MET A 143 -7.75 8.04 -8.67
C MET A 143 -7.65 6.88 -9.66
N LEU A 144 -8.76 6.18 -9.93
CA LEU A 144 -8.76 5.07 -10.87
C LEU A 144 -8.38 5.53 -12.28
N ALA A 145 -8.95 6.63 -12.73
CA ALA A 145 -8.65 7.25 -14.01
C ALA A 145 -7.23 7.84 -14.06
N LEU A 146 -6.77 8.45 -12.95
CA LEU A 146 -5.41 8.97 -12.84
C LEU A 146 -4.36 7.85 -12.93
N ILE A 147 -4.57 6.73 -12.26
CA ILE A 147 -3.70 5.56 -12.31
C ILE A 147 -3.62 5.01 -13.73
N PHE A 148 -4.77 4.82 -14.37
CA PHE A 148 -4.82 4.36 -15.77
C PHE A 148 -4.03 5.29 -16.69
N TRP A 149 -4.28 6.61 -16.60
CA TRP A 149 -3.53 7.60 -17.37
C TRP A 149 -2.03 7.52 -17.11
N SER A 150 -1.62 7.38 -15.87
CA SER A 150 -0.20 7.28 -15.49
C SER A 150 0.48 6.06 -16.09
N ILE A 151 -0.21 4.91 -16.14
CA ILE A 151 0.27 3.69 -16.80
C ILE A 151 0.42 3.93 -18.32
N VAL A 152 -0.62 4.45 -18.97
CA VAL A 152 -0.62 4.71 -20.41
C VAL A 152 0.46 5.72 -20.79
N PHE A 153 0.62 6.79 -20.00
CA PHE A 153 1.66 7.79 -20.20
C PHE A 153 3.07 7.18 -20.05
N GLY A 154 3.33 6.46 -18.95
CA GLY A 154 4.59 5.76 -18.73
C GLY A 154 4.91 4.77 -19.85
N PHE A 155 3.93 4.00 -20.31
CA PHE A 155 4.08 3.10 -21.45
C PHE A 155 4.40 3.86 -22.74
N SER A 156 3.77 5.00 -23.00
CA SER A 156 4.07 5.84 -24.18
C SER A 156 5.51 6.32 -24.17
N VAL A 157 6.08 6.66 -23.00
CA VAL A 157 7.49 7.04 -22.86
C VAL A 157 8.42 5.92 -23.29
N THR A 158 8.09 4.64 -23.05
CA THR A 158 8.90 3.50 -23.50
C THR A 158 8.96 3.36 -25.04
N ARG A 159 8.01 3.97 -25.77
CA ARG A 159 7.94 3.94 -27.24
C ARG A 159 8.68 5.08 -27.92
N ILE A 160 9.07 6.10 -27.17
CA ILE A 160 9.93 7.19 -27.66
C ILE A 160 11.38 6.68 -27.68
N ARG A 161 12.23 7.25 -28.56
CA ARG A 161 13.65 6.84 -28.68
C ARG A 161 14.58 8.04 -28.55
N GLY A 162 15.82 7.76 -28.14
CA GLY A 162 16.90 8.75 -28.07
C GLY A 162 16.73 9.77 -26.95
N LYS A 163 17.23 11.01 -27.17
CA LYS A 163 17.31 12.06 -26.14
C LYS A 163 15.97 12.44 -25.51
N HIS A 164 14.87 12.32 -26.24
CA HIS A 164 13.54 12.66 -25.71
C HIS A 164 13.06 11.60 -24.70
N GLN A 165 13.35 10.32 -24.93
CA GLN A 165 13.06 9.26 -23.96
C GLN A 165 13.86 9.47 -22.68
N GLU A 166 15.17 9.70 -22.81
CA GLU A 166 16.06 9.96 -21.69
C GLU A 166 15.58 11.17 -20.86
N PHE A 167 15.25 12.27 -21.54
CA PHE A 167 14.72 13.47 -20.88
C PHE A 167 13.43 13.17 -20.10
N LEU A 168 12.46 12.48 -20.70
CA LEU A 168 11.19 12.17 -20.04
C LEU A 168 11.39 11.20 -18.87
N ASN A 169 12.25 10.18 -19.00
CA ASN A 169 12.60 9.29 -17.90
C ASN A 169 13.24 10.07 -16.74
N ASN A 170 14.21 10.94 -17.04
CA ASN A 170 14.85 11.76 -16.04
C ASN A 170 13.87 12.72 -15.36
N PHE A 171 12.94 13.32 -16.11
CA PHE A 171 11.88 14.17 -15.58
C PHE A 171 10.96 13.43 -14.63
N LEU A 172 10.47 12.23 -15.03
CA LEU A 172 9.59 11.41 -14.19
C LEU A 172 10.29 10.95 -12.90
N ASN A 173 11.54 10.50 -13.01
CA ASN A 173 12.34 10.07 -11.86
C ASN A 173 12.68 11.25 -10.91
N ALA A 174 12.98 12.43 -11.46
CA ALA A 174 13.20 13.63 -10.67
C ALA A 174 11.93 14.07 -9.95
N GLY A 175 10.78 14.07 -10.64
CA GLY A 175 9.47 14.34 -10.06
C GLY A 175 9.11 13.36 -8.93
N PHE A 176 9.29 12.06 -9.16
CA PHE A 176 9.11 11.03 -8.13
C PHE A 176 10.02 11.28 -6.92
N SER A 177 11.31 11.57 -7.16
CA SER A 177 12.26 11.86 -6.09
C SER A 177 11.86 13.09 -5.27
N ALA A 178 11.34 14.13 -5.93
CA ALA A 178 10.84 15.33 -5.26
C ALA A 178 9.61 15.00 -4.38
N MET A 179 8.65 14.22 -4.91
CA MET A 179 7.48 13.78 -4.14
C MET A 179 7.87 12.90 -2.95
N MET A 180 8.87 12.04 -3.11
CA MET A 180 9.42 11.24 -2.01
C MET A 180 10.02 12.09 -0.89
N LYS A 181 10.76 13.15 -1.22
CA LYS A 181 11.30 14.09 -0.22
C LYS A 181 10.20 14.85 0.49
N LEU A 182 9.17 15.30 -0.23
CA LEU A 182 8.00 15.96 0.35
C LEU A 182 7.25 15.02 1.31
N THR A 183 6.99 13.77 0.89
CA THR A 183 6.35 12.75 1.71
C THR A 183 7.14 12.48 2.98
N GLN A 184 8.47 12.31 2.89
CA GLN A 184 9.34 12.15 4.06
C GLN A 184 9.26 13.35 5.02
N GLY A 185 9.14 14.57 4.47
CA GLY A 185 8.94 15.79 5.26
C GLY A 185 7.62 15.76 6.03
N ILE A 186 6.53 15.38 5.37
CA ILE A 186 5.20 15.27 5.98
C ILE A 186 5.17 14.17 7.04
N ILE A 187 5.77 13.01 6.78
CA ILE A 187 5.84 11.90 7.75
C ILE A 187 6.57 12.29 9.04
N ARG A 188 7.49 13.26 9.01
CA ARG A 188 8.11 13.78 10.26
C ARG A 188 7.10 14.51 11.15
N LEU A 189 6.00 15.00 10.61
CA LEU A 189 4.90 15.62 11.37
C LEU A 189 3.92 14.59 11.93
N LEU A 190 4.09 13.29 11.60
CA LEU A 190 3.22 12.20 12.02
C LEU A 190 2.92 12.19 13.53
N PRO A 191 3.89 12.38 14.45
CA PRO A 191 3.58 12.39 15.88
C PRO A 191 2.60 13.50 16.27
N ILE A 192 2.73 14.68 15.68
CA ILE A 192 1.83 15.82 15.94
C ILE A 192 0.43 15.54 15.38
N GLY A 193 0.38 15.01 14.15
CA GLY A 193 -0.89 14.60 13.52
C GLY A 193 -1.60 13.52 14.32
N VAL A 194 -0.89 12.48 14.73
CA VAL A 194 -1.40 11.38 15.55
C VAL A 194 -1.93 11.88 16.90
N PHE A 195 -1.22 12.76 17.58
CA PHE A 195 -1.69 13.35 18.81
C PHE A 195 -3.07 14.01 18.62
N GLY A 196 -3.25 14.85 17.60
CA GLY A 196 -4.52 15.53 17.32
C GLY A 196 -5.64 14.56 16.93
N LEU A 197 -5.35 13.55 16.10
CA LEU A 197 -6.33 12.58 15.62
C LEU A 197 -6.77 11.63 16.73
N ILE A 198 -5.87 11.11 17.54
CA ILE A 198 -6.18 10.24 18.69
C ILE A 198 -6.97 11.00 19.74
N THR A 199 -6.58 12.24 20.04
CA THR A 199 -7.32 13.09 20.96
C THR A 199 -8.76 13.27 20.48
N LYS A 200 -8.97 13.58 19.19
CA LYS A 200 -10.30 13.71 18.61
C LYS A 200 -11.09 12.39 18.68
N ALA A 201 -10.47 11.26 18.33
CA ALA A 201 -11.10 9.95 18.35
C ALA A 201 -11.58 9.57 19.77
N VAL A 202 -10.70 9.66 20.78
CA VAL A 202 -11.04 9.33 22.17
C VAL A 202 -12.14 10.25 22.72
N SER A 203 -12.09 11.55 22.40
CA SER A 203 -13.09 12.50 22.87
C SER A 203 -14.48 12.27 22.26
N SER A 204 -14.55 11.78 21.02
CA SER A 204 -15.83 11.61 20.29
C SER A 204 -16.42 10.21 20.42
N THR A 205 -15.58 9.15 20.42
CA THR A 205 -16.04 7.74 20.38
C THR A 205 -15.64 6.93 21.60
N GLY A 206 -14.88 7.52 22.53
CA GLY A 206 -14.31 6.77 23.64
C GLY A 206 -13.31 5.70 23.15
N PHE A 207 -13.33 4.52 23.78
CA PHE A 207 -12.41 3.42 23.47
C PHE A 207 -12.98 2.39 22.49
N GLU A 208 -14.23 2.50 22.06
CA GLU A 208 -14.86 1.50 21.18
C GLU A 208 -14.19 1.42 19.81
N LEU A 209 -13.83 2.57 19.24
CA LEU A 209 -13.09 2.60 17.98
C LEU A 209 -11.72 1.91 18.08
N PHE A 210 -11.05 2.02 19.22
CA PHE A 210 -9.77 1.34 19.45
C PHE A 210 -9.91 -0.18 19.53
N LYS A 211 -11.03 -0.68 20.08
CA LYS A 211 -11.35 -2.12 20.09
C LYS A 211 -11.50 -2.64 18.67
N ALA A 212 -12.25 -1.93 17.83
CA ALA A 212 -12.42 -2.31 16.43
C ALA A 212 -11.12 -2.21 15.60
N VAL A 213 -10.33 -1.17 15.83
CA VAL A 213 -8.99 -1.06 15.22
C VAL A 213 -8.08 -2.19 15.68
N GLY A 214 -8.20 -2.65 16.93
CA GLY A 214 -7.51 -3.84 17.44
C GLY A 214 -7.96 -5.12 16.70
N GLN A 215 -9.25 -5.31 16.48
CA GLN A 215 -9.79 -6.42 15.69
C GLN A 215 -9.33 -6.35 14.23
N TYR A 216 -9.35 -5.16 13.63
CA TYR A 216 -8.79 -4.92 12.30
C TYR A 216 -7.30 -5.30 12.25
N MET A 217 -6.49 -4.86 13.23
CA MET A 217 -5.08 -5.24 13.32
C MET A 217 -4.89 -6.76 13.32
N LEU A 218 -5.66 -7.49 14.13
CA LEU A 218 -5.61 -8.96 14.16
C LEU A 218 -6.01 -9.58 12.83
N THR A 219 -7.02 -9.02 12.15
CA THR A 219 -7.46 -9.46 10.81
C THR A 219 -6.32 -9.32 9.80
N ILE A 220 -5.61 -8.19 9.80
CA ILE A 220 -4.46 -7.95 8.92
C ILE A 220 -3.31 -8.91 9.25
N VAL A 221 -2.94 -9.04 10.54
CA VAL A 221 -1.86 -9.95 10.96
C VAL A 221 -2.17 -11.39 10.51
N PHE A 222 -3.41 -11.82 10.65
CA PHE A 222 -3.84 -13.15 10.23
C PHE A 222 -3.78 -13.28 8.70
N GLY A 223 -4.27 -12.31 7.95
CA GLY A 223 -4.21 -12.28 6.49
C GLY A 223 -2.77 -12.32 5.95
N LEU A 224 -1.90 -11.46 6.50
CA LEU A 224 -0.48 -11.45 6.16
C LEU A 224 0.21 -12.77 6.49
N SER A 225 -0.16 -13.41 7.62
CA SER A 225 0.38 -14.70 8.01
C SER A 225 -0.03 -15.82 7.05
N ILE A 226 -1.31 -15.85 6.62
CA ILE A 226 -1.79 -16.81 5.61
C ILE A 226 -1.03 -16.60 4.30
N HIS A 227 -0.92 -15.37 3.85
CA HIS A 227 -0.22 -15.08 2.59
C HIS A 227 1.26 -15.46 2.66
N TRP A 228 1.94 -15.09 3.74
CA TRP A 228 3.38 -15.33 3.95
C TRP A 228 3.72 -16.80 4.18
N LEU A 229 2.91 -17.54 5.00
CA LEU A 229 3.23 -18.90 5.41
C LEU A 229 2.58 -20.00 4.55
N ILE A 230 1.53 -19.64 3.79
CA ILE A 230 0.78 -20.63 3.02
C ILE A 230 0.84 -20.31 1.52
N ILE A 231 0.39 -19.11 1.11
CA ILE A 231 0.23 -18.81 -0.31
C ILE A 231 1.58 -18.63 -1.01
N LEU A 232 2.47 -17.81 -0.47
CA LEU A 232 3.79 -17.58 -1.07
C LEU A 232 4.64 -18.85 -1.14
N PRO A 233 4.73 -19.69 -0.09
CA PRO A 233 5.39 -20.99 -0.17
C PRO A 233 4.73 -21.93 -1.18
N LEU A 234 3.41 -21.93 -1.28
CA LEU A 234 2.68 -22.75 -2.24
C LEU A 234 3.00 -22.33 -3.68
N LEU A 235 2.94 -21.04 -3.99
CA LEU A 235 3.31 -20.50 -5.30
C LEU A 235 4.77 -20.86 -5.62
N PHE A 236 5.68 -20.65 -4.66
CA PHE A 236 7.07 -20.99 -4.85
C PHE A 236 7.25 -22.48 -5.19
N TYR A 237 6.63 -23.39 -4.42
CA TYR A 237 6.72 -24.83 -4.67
C TYR A 237 6.11 -25.23 -6.02
N LEU A 238 4.94 -24.69 -6.36
CA LEU A 238 4.26 -25.02 -7.62
C LEU A 238 5.09 -24.65 -8.85
N PHE A 239 5.73 -23.47 -8.86
CA PHE A 239 6.46 -22.97 -10.01
C PHE A 239 7.94 -23.38 -10.03
N SER A 240 8.60 -23.49 -8.87
CA SER A 240 10.02 -23.83 -8.80
C SER A 240 10.30 -25.30 -8.54
N ARG A 241 9.35 -26.04 -7.91
CA ARG A 241 9.54 -27.41 -7.40
C ARG A 241 10.66 -27.54 -6.38
N VAL A 242 11.02 -26.43 -5.71
CA VAL A 242 12.03 -26.38 -4.66
C VAL A 242 11.34 -26.28 -3.31
N ASN A 243 11.96 -26.84 -2.25
CA ASN A 243 11.44 -26.76 -0.90
C ASN A 243 11.45 -25.28 -0.42
N PRO A 244 10.29 -24.68 -0.08
CA PRO A 244 10.21 -23.28 0.37
C PRO A 244 11.08 -22.95 1.59
N ILE A 245 11.31 -23.91 2.48
CA ILE A 245 12.13 -23.70 3.69
C ILE A 245 13.55 -23.28 3.33
N LEU A 246 14.10 -23.78 2.22
CA LEU A 246 15.43 -23.39 1.75
C LEU A 246 15.46 -21.90 1.39
N HIS A 247 14.42 -21.40 0.72
CA HIS A 247 14.28 -20.00 0.37
C HIS A 247 14.18 -19.11 1.62
N TYR A 248 13.31 -19.47 2.56
CA TYR A 248 13.11 -18.71 3.80
C TYR A 248 14.38 -18.63 4.64
N ARG A 249 15.17 -19.71 4.71
CA ARG A 249 16.48 -19.73 5.38
C ARG A 249 17.49 -18.82 4.69
N ALA A 250 17.59 -18.90 3.36
CA ALA A 250 18.50 -18.07 2.59
C ALA A 250 18.18 -16.57 2.73
N MET A 251 16.88 -16.23 2.80
CA MET A 251 16.38 -14.85 2.84
C MET A 251 16.22 -14.28 4.25
N ALA A 252 16.50 -15.03 5.31
CA ALA A 252 16.20 -14.64 6.70
C ALA A 252 16.77 -13.27 7.09
N SER A 253 17.99 -12.92 6.64
CA SER A 253 18.60 -11.62 6.93
C SER A 253 17.89 -10.46 6.20
N ALA A 254 17.41 -10.69 4.99
CA ALA A 254 16.61 -9.71 4.27
C ALA A 254 15.24 -9.51 4.95
N PHE A 255 14.58 -10.59 5.39
CA PHE A 255 13.32 -10.51 6.14
C PHE A 255 13.46 -9.72 7.44
N ALA A 256 14.50 -10.00 8.23
CA ALA A 256 14.77 -9.25 9.45
C ALA A 256 15.05 -7.76 9.19
N THR A 257 15.77 -7.46 8.10
CA THR A 257 16.04 -6.06 7.68
C THR A 257 14.77 -5.36 7.26
N ALA A 258 13.92 -5.99 6.45
CA ALA A 258 12.62 -5.44 6.01
C ALA A 258 11.69 -5.17 7.20
N PHE A 259 11.58 -6.13 8.10
CA PHE A 259 10.80 -5.98 9.34
C PHE A 259 11.30 -4.80 10.18
N SER A 260 12.62 -4.61 10.29
CA SER A 260 13.20 -3.52 11.09
C SER A 260 13.07 -2.15 10.43
N THR A 261 13.21 -2.08 9.10
CA THR A 261 13.25 -0.80 8.36
C THR A 261 11.87 -0.33 7.92
N SER A 262 10.93 -1.26 7.71
CA SER A 262 9.63 -1.02 7.04
C SER A 262 9.82 -0.34 5.68
N SER A 263 10.86 -0.70 4.93
CA SER A 263 11.15 -0.10 3.62
C SER A 263 11.77 -1.14 2.70
N SER A 264 11.03 -1.55 1.66
CA SER A 264 11.54 -2.45 0.63
C SER A 264 12.75 -1.85 -0.08
N GLY A 265 12.73 -0.54 -0.35
CA GLY A 265 13.84 0.17 -0.99
C GLY A 265 15.11 0.19 -0.14
N ALA A 266 14.99 0.42 1.19
CA ALA A 266 16.14 0.39 2.09
C ALA A 266 16.69 -1.04 2.30
N THR A 267 15.83 -2.07 2.14
CA THR A 267 16.21 -3.48 2.27
C THR A 267 16.78 -4.04 0.96
N LEU A 268 16.55 -3.41 -0.18
CA LEU A 268 16.91 -3.92 -1.51
C LEU A 268 18.36 -4.41 -1.62
N PRO A 269 19.40 -3.71 -1.13
CA PRO A 269 20.77 -4.21 -1.22
C PRO A 269 20.96 -5.55 -0.50
N VAL A 270 20.32 -5.74 0.67
CA VAL A 270 20.38 -6.99 1.44
C VAL A 270 19.60 -8.09 0.75
N THR A 271 18.45 -7.74 0.14
CA THR A 271 17.64 -8.68 -0.66
C THR A 271 18.43 -9.19 -1.85
N MET A 272 19.11 -8.30 -2.57
CA MET A 272 19.97 -8.65 -3.71
C MET A 272 21.12 -9.56 -3.28
N ASP A 273 21.82 -9.20 -2.20
CA ASP A 273 22.93 -10.04 -1.68
C ASP A 273 22.45 -11.46 -1.34
N CYS A 274 21.30 -11.58 -0.65
CA CYS A 274 20.76 -12.90 -0.31
C CYS A 274 20.36 -13.70 -1.55
N ILE A 275 19.71 -13.06 -2.52
CA ILE A 275 19.23 -13.72 -3.74
C ILE A 275 20.41 -14.17 -4.62
N GLU A 276 21.44 -13.35 -4.76
CA GLU A 276 22.61 -13.67 -5.60
C GLU A 276 23.53 -14.67 -4.92
N ASN A 277 23.92 -14.42 -3.68
CA ASN A 277 24.98 -15.17 -3.02
C ASN A 277 24.50 -16.39 -2.22
N LYS A 278 23.23 -16.41 -1.74
CA LYS A 278 22.71 -17.55 -0.95
C LYS A 278 21.72 -18.40 -1.74
N VAL A 279 20.91 -17.76 -2.62
CA VAL A 279 19.97 -18.49 -3.47
C VAL A 279 20.64 -18.92 -4.79
N GLY A 280 21.57 -18.11 -5.34
CA GLY A 280 22.28 -18.38 -6.59
C GLY A 280 21.57 -17.88 -7.84
N VAL A 281 20.66 -16.90 -7.73
CA VAL A 281 20.05 -16.23 -8.88
C VAL A 281 21.06 -15.30 -9.53
N SER A 282 21.13 -15.33 -10.86
CA SER A 282 22.07 -14.48 -11.61
C SER A 282 21.78 -12.99 -11.41
N ASN A 283 22.82 -12.17 -11.42
CA ASN A 283 22.68 -10.71 -11.36
C ASN A 283 21.80 -10.17 -12.49
N LYS A 284 21.78 -10.81 -13.67
CA LYS A 284 20.90 -10.43 -14.77
C LYS A 284 19.43 -10.49 -14.39
N THR A 285 19.00 -11.51 -13.67
CA THR A 285 17.61 -11.68 -13.23
C THR A 285 17.32 -10.83 -12.00
N SER A 286 18.20 -10.87 -10.99
CA SER A 286 18.01 -10.15 -9.72
C SER A 286 17.97 -8.63 -9.88
N SER A 287 18.88 -8.06 -10.70
CA SER A 287 18.97 -6.62 -10.94
C SER A 287 17.78 -6.04 -11.71
N PHE A 288 16.99 -6.87 -12.38
CA PHE A 288 15.75 -6.47 -13.01
C PHE A 288 14.54 -6.69 -12.10
N VAL A 289 14.38 -7.91 -11.58
CA VAL A 289 13.17 -8.32 -10.85
C VAL A 289 13.05 -7.58 -9.50
N LEU A 290 14.12 -7.58 -8.70
CA LEU A 290 14.02 -7.06 -7.32
C LEU A 290 13.80 -5.54 -7.22
N PRO A 291 14.50 -4.66 -7.99
CA PRO A 291 14.19 -3.23 -7.95
C PRO A 291 12.78 -2.92 -8.44
N LEU A 292 12.30 -3.67 -9.44
CA LEU A 292 10.94 -3.55 -9.96
C LEU A 292 9.93 -3.98 -8.88
N GLY A 293 10.15 -5.14 -8.23
CA GLY A 293 9.31 -5.65 -7.17
C GLY A 293 9.22 -4.69 -5.99
N ALA A 294 10.35 -4.16 -5.55
CA ALA A 294 10.38 -3.21 -4.43
C ALA A 294 9.48 -1.98 -4.60
N THR A 295 9.04 -1.69 -5.84
CA THR A 295 8.17 -0.54 -6.17
C THR A 295 6.79 -0.94 -6.68
N ILE A 296 6.65 -2.07 -7.35
CA ILE A 296 5.41 -2.46 -8.04
C ILE A 296 4.71 -3.65 -7.34
N ASN A 297 5.46 -4.53 -6.69
CA ASN A 297 4.92 -5.74 -6.08
C ASN A 297 4.81 -5.58 -4.57
N MET A 298 3.69 -5.07 -4.10
CA MET A 298 3.46 -4.80 -2.68
C MET A 298 2.27 -5.59 -2.15
N ASP A 299 2.36 -6.92 -2.15
CA ASP A 299 1.28 -7.84 -1.74
C ASP A 299 0.69 -7.52 -0.37
N GLY A 300 1.56 -7.33 0.63
CA GLY A 300 1.14 -7.00 1.99
C GLY A 300 0.45 -5.62 2.06
N THR A 301 0.89 -4.67 1.24
CA THR A 301 0.28 -3.34 1.16
C THR A 301 -1.08 -3.42 0.47
N ALA A 302 -1.19 -4.15 -0.63
CA ALA A 302 -2.45 -4.36 -1.35
C ALA A 302 -3.52 -5.05 -0.47
N LEU A 303 -3.13 -6.08 0.28
CA LEU A 303 -3.99 -6.74 1.27
C LEU A 303 -4.48 -5.73 2.33
N TYR A 304 -3.56 -4.95 2.87
CA TYR A 304 -3.85 -3.94 3.90
C TYR A 304 -4.79 -2.84 3.40
N GLU A 305 -4.58 -2.34 2.19
CA GLU A 305 -5.42 -1.31 1.58
C GLU A 305 -6.84 -1.81 1.35
N CYS A 306 -6.99 -3.01 0.78
CA CYS A 306 -8.29 -3.64 0.57
C CYS A 306 -9.03 -3.84 1.90
N ALA A 307 -8.40 -4.51 2.85
CA ALA A 307 -9.02 -4.80 4.15
C ALA A 307 -9.28 -3.51 4.97
N GLY A 308 -8.41 -2.49 4.85
CA GLY A 308 -8.57 -1.20 5.51
C GLY A 308 -9.80 -0.44 5.00
N VAL A 309 -10.00 -0.40 3.70
CA VAL A 309 -11.18 0.25 3.11
C VAL A 309 -12.47 -0.49 3.45
N LEU A 310 -12.45 -1.82 3.42
CA LEU A 310 -13.61 -2.62 3.86
C LEU A 310 -13.92 -2.42 5.34
N PHE A 311 -12.90 -2.37 6.20
CA PHE A 311 -13.07 -2.04 7.62
C PHE A 311 -13.70 -0.66 7.80
N ILE A 312 -13.18 0.37 7.12
CA ILE A 312 -13.71 1.72 7.20
C ILE A 312 -15.15 1.76 6.69
N SER A 313 -15.47 1.08 5.60
CA SER A 313 -16.82 1.00 5.07
C SER A 313 -17.79 0.33 6.06
N GLN A 314 -17.37 -0.75 6.74
CA GLN A 314 -18.17 -1.42 7.78
C GLN A 314 -18.47 -0.52 8.98
N VAL A 315 -17.58 0.44 9.28
CA VAL A 315 -17.78 1.39 10.38
C VAL A 315 -18.70 2.55 9.98
N ILE A 316 -18.61 2.99 8.72
CA ILE A 316 -19.29 4.20 8.24
C ILE A 316 -20.68 3.90 7.67
N LEU A 317 -20.79 2.80 6.91
CA LEU A 317 -22.00 2.50 6.16
C LEU A 317 -22.97 1.65 6.99
N PRO A 318 -24.28 1.89 6.88
CA PRO A 318 -25.29 1.08 7.53
C PRO A 318 -25.39 -0.34 6.93
N GLU A 319 -24.99 -0.50 5.66
CA GLU A 319 -24.98 -1.75 4.93
C GLU A 319 -23.59 -2.02 4.34
N PRO A 320 -23.19 -3.29 4.21
CA PRO A 320 -21.93 -3.66 3.55
C PRO A 320 -21.86 -3.16 2.10
N LEU A 321 -20.65 -2.91 1.62
CA LEU A 321 -20.43 -2.60 0.21
C LEU A 321 -20.98 -3.72 -0.69
N THR A 322 -21.67 -3.33 -1.76
CA THR A 322 -22.14 -4.26 -2.78
C THR A 322 -20.98 -5.05 -3.42
N LEU A 323 -21.27 -6.16 -4.07
CA LEU A 323 -20.23 -6.92 -4.79
C LEU A 323 -19.49 -6.06 -5.82
N GLY A 324 -20.20 -5.15 -6.51
CA GLY A 324 -19.57 -4.18 -7.42
C GLY A 324 -18.65 -3.21 -6.70
N GLY A 325 -19.04 -2.70 -5.54
CA GLY A 325 -18.20 -1.86 -4.69
C GLY A 325 -16.96 -2.59 -4.17
N GLN A 326 -17.11 -3.85 -3.74
CA GLN A 326 -15.97 -4.68 -3.32
C GLN A 326 -15.03 -5.00 -4.48
N ALA A 327 -15.55 -5.26 -5.69
CA ALA A 327 -14.73 -5.45 -6.89
C ALA A 327 -13.95 -4.17 -7.23
N LEU A 328 -14.56 -3.01 -7.07
CA LEU A 328 -13.89 -1.73 -7.24
C LEU A 328 -12.77 -1.54 -6.21
N VAL A 329 -12.99 -1.91 -4.95
CA VAL A 329 -11.93 -1.91 -3.90
C VAL A 329 -10.77 -2.80 -4.31
N VAL A 330 -11.03 -4.04 -4.78
CA VAL A 330 -9.99 -4.99 -5.21
C VAL A 330 -9.15 -4.41 -6.36
N ILE A 331 -9.78 -3.90 -7.40
CA ILE A 331 -9.10 -3.34 -8.57
C ILE A 331 -8.28 -2.10 -8.16
N THR A 332 -8.88 -1.20 -7.39
CA THR A 332 -8.20 0.03 -6.99
C THR A 332 -7.07 -0.24 -6.00
N ALA A 333 -7.22 -1.16 -5.05
CA ALA A 333 -6.16 -1.55 -4.13
C ALA A 333 -4.97 -2.19 -4.87
N PHE A 334 -5.23 -3.04 -5.88
CA PHE A 334 -4.18 -3.56 -6.75
C PHE A 334 -3.43 -2.42 -7.46
N LEU A 335 -4.16 -1.51 -8.10
CA LEU A 335 -3.54 -0.40 -8.86
C LEU A 335 -2.84 0.61 -7.93
N ALA A 336 -3.40 0.87 -6.75
CA ALA A 336 -2.80 1.76 -5.75
C ALA A 336 -1.50 1.16 -5.19
N SER A 337 -1.47 -0.13 -4.92
CA SER A 337 -0.27 -0.81 -4.42
C SER A 337 0.89 -0.75 -5.42
N VAL A 338 0.61 -0.80 -6.74
CA VAL A 338 1.62 -0.60 -7.80
C VAL A 338 2.22 0.82 -7.77
N GLY A 339 1.43 1.80 -7.32
CA GLY A 339 1.87 3.21 -7.18
C GLY A 339 2.43 3.55 -5.80
N ALA A 340 2.41 2.62 -4.87
CA ALA A 340 2.85 2.87 -3.51
C ALA A 340 4.37 3.10 -3.46
N ALA A 341 4.78 4.08 -2.67
CA ALA A 341 6.20 4.35 -2.48
C ALA A 341 6.83 3.31 -1.52
N ALA A 342 8.04 2.86 -1.82
CA ALA A 342 8.77 1.88 -1.00
C ALA A 342 9.33 2.47 0.32
N ILE A 343 8.51 3.26 1.02
CA ILE A 343 8.84 3.96 2.29
C ILE A 343 7.86 3.60 3.40
N PRO A 344 8.27 3.80 4.67
CA PRO A 344 7.40 3.54 5.80
C PRO A 344 6.07 4.30 5.75
N SER A 345 4.98 3.63 6.13
CA SER A 345 3.61 4.15 6.22
C SER A 345 3.00 4.64 4.90
N ALA A 346 3.57 4.29 3.75
CA ALA A 346 3.01 4.65 2.44
C ALA A 346 1.59 4.09 2.24
N GLY A 347 1.31 2.89 2.72
CA GLY A 347 0.01 2.24 2.57
C GLY A 347 -1.17 3.03 3.17
N LEU A 348 -0.95 3.82 4.24
CA LEU A 348 -1.99 4.68 4.79
C LEU A 348 -2.41 5.81 3.85
N VAL A 349 -1.47 6.34 3.08
CA VAL A 349 -1.76 7.35 2.04
C VAL A 349 -2.58 6.72 0.93
N MET A 350 -2.22 5.50 0.55
CA MET A 350 -2.89 4.75 -0.51
C MET A 350 -4.33 4.33 -0.13
N ILE A 351 -4.63 4.10 1.15
CA ILE A 351 -6.01 3.84 1.61
C ILE A 351 -6.98 4.95 1.14
N PHE A 352 -6.56 6.23 1.15
CA PHE A 352 -7.42 7.31 0.67
C PHE A 352 -7.73 7.19 -0.82
N ILE A 353 -6.79 6.71 -1.63
CA ILE A 353 -7.01 6.46 -3.06
C ILE A 353 -8.13 5.44 -3.25
N VAL A 354 -8.10 4.36 -2.47
CA VAL A 354 -9.11 3.31 -2.56
C VAL A 354 -10.45 3.77 -1.97
N LEU A 355 -10.44 4.59 -0.90
CA LEU A 355 -11.65 5.21 -0.34
C LEU A 355 -12.30 6.18 -1.34
N ASP A 356 -11.51 7.01 -2.02
CA ASP A 356 -12.01 7.94 -3.04
C ASP A 356 -12.70 7.18 -4.18
N ALA A 357 -12.15 6.04 -4.60
CA ALA A 357 -12.73 5.24 -5.65
C ALA A 357 -14.15 4.74 -5.32
N VAL A 358 -14.44 4.45 -4.06
CA VAL A 358 -15.77 4.02 -3.59
C VAL A 358 -16.64 5.17 -3.06
N GLY A 359 -16.16 6.43 -3.15
CA GLY A 359 -16.90 7.62 -2.73
C GLY A 359 -16.86 7.90 -1.22
N LEU A 360 -15.94 7.29 -0.48
CA LEU A 360 -15.77 7.47 0.96
C LEU A 360 -14.62 8.39 1.36
N GLY A 361 -13.83 8.89 0.42
CA GLY A 361 -12.60 9.64 0.69
C GLY A 361 -12.82 10.96 1.42
N ASP A 362 -13.92 11.65 1.17
CA ASP A 362 -14.29 12.92 1.82
C ASP A 362 -15.21 12.75 3.02
N HIS A 363 -15.57 11.51 3.37
CA HIS A 363 -16.41 11.27 4.53
C HIS A 363 -15.70 11.70 5.83
N PRO A 364 -16.31 12.55 6.69
CA PRO A 364 -15.66 13.07 7.90
C PRO A 364 -15.18 11.98 8.87
N GLY A 365 -15.90 10.84 8.93
CA GLY A 365 -15.53 9.67 9.72
C GLY A 365 -14.31 8.94 9.19
N ALA A 366 -14.08 8.94 7.86
CA ALA A 366 -12.95 8.23 7.25
C ALA A 366 -11.61 8.75 7.77
N ALA A 367 -11.42 10.06 7.80
CA ALA A 367 -10.19 10.68 8.31
C ALA A 367 -9.93 10.35 9.80
N MET A 368 -10.98 10.27 10.62
CA MET A 368 -10.88 9.91 12.02
C MET A 368 -10.51 8.44 12.21
N ILE A 369 -11.14 7.54 11.45
CA ILE A 369 -10.83 6.10 11.51
C ILE A 369 -9.41 5.84 11.04
N VAL A 370 -9.00 6.38 9.89
CA VAL A 370 -7.61 6.28 9.38
C VAL A 370 -6.62 6.85 10.40
N GLY A 371 -6.96 7.98 11.03
CA GLY A 371 -6.16 8.55 12.12
C GLY A 371 -5.99 7.60 13.31
N THR A 372 -7.03 6.83 13.64
CA THR A 372 -6.94 5.82 14.71
C THR A 372 -6.18 4.58 14.25
N MET A 373 -6.31 4.19 12.97
CA MET A 373 -5.50 3.09 12.38
C MET A 373 -3.99 3.36 12.43
N LEU A 374 -3.57 4.64 12.42
CA LEU A 374 -2.16 5.02 12.63
C LEU A 374 -1.58 4.45 13.93
N ALA A 375 -2.43 4.20 14.94
CA ALA A 375 -2.03 3.60 16.20
C ALA A 375 -1.40 2.21 16.04
N VAL A 376 -1.92 1.44 15.12
CA VAL A 376 -1.51 0.06 14.87
C VAL A 376 -0.70 -0.09 13.57
N ASP A 377 -0.53 1.00 12.80
CA ASP A 377 0.11 0.94 11.49
C ASP A 377 1.56 0.48 11.55
N ARG A 378 2.33 0.94 12.53
CA ARG A 378 3.77 0.65 12.55
C ARG A 378 4.11 -0.84 12.61
N PRO A 379 3.58 -1.67 13.53
CA PRO A 379 3.84 -3.11 13.52
C PRO A 379 3.28 -3.78 12.26
N LEU A 380 2.16 -3.30 11.73
CA LEU A 380 1.60 -3.81 10.48
C LEU A 380 2.51 -3.49 9.29
N ASP A 381 3.07 -2.29 9.23
CA ASP A 381 3.98 -1.86 8.17
C ASP A 381 5.30 -2.67 8.17
N MET A 382 5.82 -2.99 9.35
CA MET A 382 6.98 -3.88 9.50
C MET A 382 6.68 -5.26 8.90
N PHE A 383 5.52 -5.84 9.22
CA PHE A 383 5.12 -7.14 8.70
C PHE A 383 4.79 -7.10 7.21
N ARG A 384 4.05 -6.10 6.74
CA ARG A 384 3.75 -5.89 5.31
C ARG A 384 5.01 -5.84 4.47
N THR A 385 6.00 -5.07 4.92
CA THR A 385 7.27 -4.92 4.20
C THR A 385 8.02 -6.25 4.11
N MET A 386 8.03 -7.05 5.17
CA MET A 386 8.60 -8.39 5.15
C MET A 386 7.89 -9.29 4.14
N VAL A 387 6.56 -9.24 4.09
CA VAL A 387 5.75 -10.00 3.11
C VAL A 387 6.05 -9.54 1.69
N ASN A 388 6.14 -8.23 1.43
CA ASN A 388 6.43 -7.68 0.11
C ASN A 388 7.76 -8.21 -0.42
N ILE A 389 8.86 -8.08 0.33
CA ILE A 389 10.16 -8.56 -0.12
C ILE A 389 10.24 -10.10 -0.21
N THR A 390 9.40 -10.82 0.55
CA THR A 390 9.30 -12.27 0.40
C THR A 390 8.72 -12.61 -0.97
N SER A 391 7.65 -11.94 -1.37
CA SER A 391 7.06 -12.09 -2.70
C SER A 391 8.06 -11.73 -3.80
N ASP A 392 8.77 -10.60 -3.68
CA ASP A 392 9.79 -10.17 -4.64
C ASP A 392 10.88 -11.24 -4.83
N SER A 393 11.41 -11.77 -3.74
CA SER A 393 12.49 -12.75 -3.76
C SER A 393 12.04 -14.11 -4.31
N ILE A 394 10.82 -14.53 -3.99
CA ILE A 394 10.19 -15.72 -4.56
C ILE A 394 10.00 -15.51 -6.08
N GLY A 395 9.49 -14.35 -6.49
CA GLY A 395 9.36 -13.99 -7.90
C GLY A 395 10.68 -14.09 -8.64
N ALA A 396 11.75 -13.50 -8.10
CA ALA A 396 13.09 -13.59 -8.70
C ALA A 396 13.56 -15.03 -8.87
N SER A 397 13.33 -15.88 -7.87
CA SER A 397 13.71 -17.30 -7.91
C SER A 397 12.90 -18.10 -8.93
N ILE A 398 11.59 -17.88 -9.01
CA ILE A 398 10.68 -18.52 -9.98
C ILE A 398 11.11 -18.13 -11.41
N ILE A 399 11.37 -16.86 -11.64
CA ILE A 399 11.75 -16.33 -12.95
C ILE A 399 13.12 -16.86 -13.36
N ALA A 400 14.11 -16.85 -12.48
CA ALA A 400 15.42 -17.44 -12.71
C ALA A 400 15.31 -18.91 -13.12
N LYS A 401 14.50 -19.69 -12.38
CA LYS A 401 14.24 -21.09 -12.72
C LYS A 401 13.60 -21.23 -14.09
N SER A 402 12.62 -20.38 -14.42
CA SER A 402 11.93 -20.39 -15.72
C SER A 402 12.81 -19.96 -16.91
N GLU A 403 13.89 -19.24 -16.62
CA GLU A 403 14.92 -18.84 -17.61
C GLU A 403 16.07 -19.87 -17.74
N GLY A 404 15.97 -21.01 -17.04
CA GLY A 404 16.91 -22.13 -17.14
C GLY A 404 18.11 -22.05 -16.19
N GLU A 405 18.06 -21.20 -15.16
CA GLU A 405 19.11 -21.15 -14.13
C GLU A 405 19.05 -22.44 -13.27
N THR A 406 20.16 -23.19 -13.22
CA THR A 406 20.22 -24.54 -12.59
C THR A 406 20.95 -24.58 -11.25
N ASN A 407 21.63 -23.50 -10.87
CA ASN A 407 22.47 -23.46 -9.68
C ASN A 407 21.75 -22.95 -8.41
N LEU A 408 20.43 -22.82 -8.46
CA LEU A 408 19.65 -22.31 -7.35
C LEU A 408 19.73 -23.27 -6.14
N TYR A 409 19.99 -22.71 -4.95
CA TYR A 409 20.05 -23.42 -3.65
C TYR A 409 21.09 -24.55 -3.56
N LYS A 410 22.20 -24.43 -4.29
CA LYS A 410 23.28 -25.43 -4.28
C LYS A 410 24.47 -25.09 -3.35
N GLY A 411 24.35 -23.98 -2.62
CA GLY A 411 25.36 -23.53 -1.64
C GLY A 411 25.13 -24.07 -0.24
#